data_bb46374f8a4ece8c17a0185175141080
#
_entry.id   bb46374f8a4ece8c17a0185175141080
#
_cell.length_a   1.000
_cell.length_b   1.000
_cell.length_c   1.000
_cell.angle_alpha   90.00
_cell.angle_beta   90.00
_cell.angle_gamma   90.00
#
_symmetry.space_group_name_H-M   'P 1'
#
loop_
_entity.id
_entity.type
_entity.pdbx_description
1 polymer ?
#
loop_
_entity_poly.entity_id
_entity_poly.type
_entity_poly.pdbx_seq_one_letter_code
_entity_poly.pdbx_strand_id
1 'polypeptide(L)'
;MATPDAVGFSTLIDTLMRREDLTTEEAAGFMDQVMAGQVPDAQLAGFLIALVMKGERPAEIVGLARTMRQHAIPLARGHEHVFDTCGTGGDRSGTFNISSCAALVVAAAGVRVAKHGNRSVSSRSGSADVFEALGVTVTCPPAAVNNRSTKRASGSSSRRRSTPR
;
A
#
# COMPACT_ATOMS: atom_id res chain seq x y z
N MET A 1 -25.21 -12.20 12.84
CA MET A 1 -24.93 -12.83 11.54
C MET A 1 -23.73 -13.74 11.76
N ALA A 2 -23.88 -15.06 11.55
CA ALA A 2 -22.75 -15.98 11.66
C ALA A 2 -21.71 -15.63 10.59
N THR A 3 -20.46 -15.45 10.99
CA THR A 3 -19.32 -15.42 10.06
C THR A 3 -19.33 -16.74 9.30
N PRO A 4 -19.24 -16.74 7.95
CA PRO A 4 -19.06 -17.99 7.22
C PRO A 4 -17.82 -18.67 7.79
N ASP A 5 -17.93 -19.98 8.05
CA ASP A 5 -16.83 -20.79 8.55
C ASP A 5 -15.60 -20.53 7.69
N ALA A 6 -14.53 -20.02 8.30
CA ALA A 6 -13.31 -19.72 7.61
C ALA A 6 -12.77 -21.03 7.02
N VAL A 7 -12.74 -21.13 5.71
CA VAL A 7 -12.16 -22.30 5.01
C VAL A 7 -10.72 -22.46 5.50
N GLY A 8 -10.40 -23.64 6.00
CA GLY A 8 -9.07 -23.90 6.56
C GLY A 8 -7.98 -23.79 5.48
N PHE A 9 -6.78 -23.34 5.85
CA PHE A 9 -5.62 -23.22 4.94
C PHE A 9 -5.38 -24.49 4.12
N SER A 10 -5.49 -25.67 4.74
CA SER A 10 -5.29 -26.95 4.05
C SER A 10 -6.26 -27.15 2.88
N THR A 11 -7.53 -26.79 3.06
CA THR A 11 -8.54 -26.90 2.01
C THR A 11 -8.23 -25.96 0.85
N LEU A 12 -7.85 -24.71 1.16
CA LEU A 12 -7.51 -23.73 0.13
C LEU A 12 -6.29 -24.15 -0.69
N ILE A 13 -5.23 -24.63 -0.01
CA ILE A 13 -4.02 -25.07 -0.70
C ILE A 13 -4.28 -26.31 -1.55
N ASP A 14 -5.08 -27.26 -1.06
CA ASP A 14 -5.47 -28.45 -1.83
C ASP A 14 -6.25 -28.09 -3.09
N THR A 15 -7.16 -27.12 -3.03
CA THR A 15 -7.90 -26.58 -4.19
C THR A 15 -6.92 -25.98 -5.21
N LEU A 16 -6.01 -25.13 -4.78
CA LEU A 16 -5.01 -24.52 -5.66
C LEU A 16 -4.05 -25.54 -6.27
N MET A 17 -3.64 -26.57 -5.52
CA MET A 17 -2.76 -27.65 -6.00
C MET A 17 -3.46 -28.49 -7.09
N ARG A 18 -4.78 -28.65 -7.02
CA ARG A 18 -5.57 -29.29 -8.08
C ARG A 18 -5.82 -28.36 -9.28
N ARG A 19 -5.28 -27.13 -9.26
CA ARG A 19 -5.50 -26.08 -10.26
C ARG A 19 -6.98 -25.64 -10.37
N GLU A 20 -7.71 -25.78 -9.29
CA GLU A 20 -9.10 -25.32 -9.19
C GLU A 20 -9.12 -23.87 -8.72
N ASP A 21 -10.10 -23.10 -9.19
CA ASP A 21 -10.23 -21.69 -8.85
C ASP A 21 -10.90 -21.52 -7.48
N LEU A 22 -10.40 -20.55 -6.70
CA LEU A 22 -11.07 -20.14 -5.48
C LEU A 22 -12.22 -19.19 -5.79
N THR A 23 -13.27 -19.25 -4.99
CA THR A 23 -14.32 -18.25 -5.01
C THR A 23 -13.81 -16.91 -4.46
N THR A 24 -14.54 -15.84 -4.76
CA THR A 24 -14.25 -14.52 -4.18
C THR A 24 -14.28 -14.53 -2.65
N GLU A 25 -15.21 -15.29 -2.08
CA GLU A 25 -15.43 -15.43 -0.64
C GLU A 25 -14.29 -16.20 0.03
N GLU A 26 -13.81 -17.28 -0.58
CA GLU A 26 -12.66 -18.04 -0.07
C GLU A 26 -11.37 -17.21 -0.07
N ALA A 27 -11.11 -16.51 -1.18
CA ALA A 27 -9.96 -15.61 -1.28
C ALA A 27 -10.06 -14.45 -0.28
N ALA A 28 -11.26 -13.88 -0.10
CA ALA A 28 -11.50 -12.83 0.89
C ALA A 28 -11.28 -13.33 2.32
N GLY A 29 -11.82 -14.50 2.67
CA GLY A 29 -11.66 -15.10 3.99
C GLY A 29 -10.21 -15.42 4.34
N PHE A 30 -9.42 -15.91 3.38
CA PHE A 30 -7.99 -16.10 3.58
C PHE A 30 -7.27 -14.76 3.83
N MET A 31 -7.54 -13.75 3.00
CA MET A 31 -6.92 -12.43 3.17
C MET A 31 -7.31 -11.79 4.50
N ASP A 32 -8.52 -12.01 5.00
CA ASP A 32 -8.94 -11.51 6.31
C ASP A 32 -8.08 -12.09 7.45
N GLN A 33 -7.82 -13.40 7.41
CA GLN A 33 -6.91 -14.06 8.36
C GLN A 33 -5.46 -13.51 8.24
N VAL A 34 -4.98 -13.24 7.03
CA VAL A 34 -3.66 -12.63 6.78
C VAL A 34 -3.62 -11.23 7.42
N MET A 35 -4.61 -10.41 7.17
CA MET A 35 -4.68 -9.04 7.72
C MET A 35 -4.85 -9.02 9.24
N ALA A 36 -5.45 -10.05 9.82
CA ALA A 36 -5.52 -10.26 11.26
C ALA A 36 -4.22 -10.80 11.88
N GLY A 37 -3.19 -11.11 11.08
CA GLY A 37 -1.92 -11.68 11.55
C GLY A 37 -2.03 -13.14 12.04
N GLN A 38 -3.03 -13.86 11.58
CA GLN A 38 -3.32 -15.24 12.01
C GLN A 38 -2.66 -16.29 11.11
N VAL A 39 -2.13 -15.86 9.95
CA VAL A 39 -1.48 -16.76 8.96
C VAL A 39 0.03 -16.69 9.12
N PRO A 40 0.72 -17.82 9.41
CA PRO A 40 2.16 -17.87 9.42
C PRO A 40 2.77 -17.55 8.05
N ASP A 41 3.95 -16.93 8.03
CA ASP A 41 4.65 -16.52 6.79
C ASP A 41 4.83 -17.66 5.80
N ALA A 42 5.14 -18.88 6.30
CA ALA A 42 5.30 -20.06 5.45
C ALA A 42 4.00 -20.46 4.73
N GLN A 43 2.84 -20.33 5.40
CA GLN A 43 1.54 -20.59 4.80
C GLN A 43 1.18 -19.50 3.79
N LEU A 44 1.44 -18.24 4.10
CA LEU A 44 1.25 -17.13 3.18
C LEU A 44 2.08 -17.32 1.91
N ALA A 45 3.38 -17.65 2.06
CA ALA A 45 4.25 -17.91 0.92
C ALA A 45 3.75 -19.10 0.08
N GLY A 46 3.37 -20.21 0.73
CA GLY A 46 2.80 -21.38 0.05
C GLY A 46 1.54 -21.05 -0.75
N PHE A 47 0.63 -20.30 -0.17
CA PHE A 47 -0.59 -19.85 -0.84
C PHE A 47 -0.29 -18.99 -2.08
N LEU A 48 0.58 -18.00 -1.94
CA LEU A 48 0.94 -17.10 -3.04
C LEU A 48 1.61 -17.85 -4.19
N ILE A 49 2.52 -18.78 -3.88
CA ILE A 49 3.18 -19.62 -4.88
C ILE A 49 2.16 -20.52 -5.60
N ALA A 50 1.29 -21.19 -4.85
CA ALA A 50 0.27 -22.07 -5.44
C ALA A 50 -0.71 -21.28 -6.34
N LEU A 51 -1.12 -20.10 -5.91
CA LEU A 51 -2.00 -19.21 -6.67
C LEU A 51 -1.34 -18.79 -8.01
N VAL A 52 -0.08 -18.35 -7.97
CA VAL A 52 0.69 -18.00 -9.18
C VAL A 52 0.89 -19.21 -10.09
N MET A 53 1.22 -20.38 -9.54
CA MET A 53 1.42 -21.62 -10.33
C MET A 53 0.14 -22.11 -10.98
N LYS A 54 -1.01 -21.89 -10.36
CA LYS A 54 -2.32 -22.15 -10.95
C LYS A 54 -2.66 -21.15 -12.05
N GLY A 55 -2.28 -19.90 -11.86
CA GLY A 55 -2.71 -18.73 -12.62
C GLY A 55 -3.92 -18.07 -11.95
N GLU A 56 -3.76 -16.82 -11.56
CA GLU A 56 -4.77 -16.05 -10.84
C GLU A 56 -6.01 -15.79 -11.67
N ARG A 57 -7.17 -15.78 -11.03
CA ARG A 57 -8.45 -15.44 -11.66
C ARG A 57 -8.99 -14.11 -11.12
N PRO A 58 -9.77 -13.37 -11.92
CA PRO A 58 -10.35 -12.10 -11.50
C PRO A 58 -11.13 -12.18 -10.19
N ALA A 59 -11.89 -13.26 -9.97
CA ALA A 59 -12.67 -13.47 -8.75
C ALA A 59 -11.77 -13.53 -7.50
N GLU A 60 -10.65 -14.23 -7.58
CA GLU A 60 -9.67 -14.37 -6.51
C GLU A 60 -9.03 -13.01 -6.19
N ILE A 61 -8.56 -12.30 -7.22
CA ILE A 61 -7.97 -10.96 -7.06
C ILE A 61 -8.98 -9.98 -6.45
N VAL A 62 -10.25 -10.04 -6.86
CA VAL A 62 -11.31 -9.20 -6.28
C VAL A 62 -11.50 -9.48 -4.80
N GLY A 63 -11.53 -10.77 -4.40
CA GLY A 63 -11.63 -11.17 -2.99
C GLY A 63 -10.48 -10.62 -2.17
N LEU A 64 -9.24 -10.89 -2.59
CA LEU A 64 -8.02 -10.42 -1.93
C LEU A 64 -7.98 -8.89 -1.81
N ALA A 65 -8.16 -8.18 -2.93
CA ALA A 65 -8.04 -6.73 -2.98
C ALA A 65 -9.15 -6.00 -2.19
N ARG A 66 -10.39 -6.51 -2.25
CA ARG A 66 -11.52 -5.94 -1.49
C ARG A 66 -11.25 -6.03 0.01
N THR A 67 -10.79 -7.17 0.49
CA THR A 67 -10.47 -7.37 1.91
C THR A 67 -9.30 -6.51 2.36
N MET A 68 -8.21 -6.44 1.59
CA MET A 68 -7.10 -5.51 1.88
C MET A 68 -7.58 -4.06 2.00
N ARG A 69 -8.49 -3.61 1.13
CA ARG A 69 -9.06 -2.26 1.20
C ARG A 69 -9.94 -2.04 2.43
N GLN A 70 -10.65 -3.05 2.89
CA GLN A 70 -11.46 -2.97 4.11
C GLN A 70 -10.61 -2.80 5.36
N HIS A 71 -9.43 -3.43 5.40
CA HIS A 71 -8.46 -3.30 6.48
C HIS A 71 -7.57 -2.06 6.37
N ALA A 72 -7.60 -1.35 5.25
CA ALA A 72 -6.81 -0.13 5.09
C ALA A 72 -7.25 0.96 6.07
N ILE A 73 -6.28 1.60 6.70
CA ILE A 73 -6.54 2.74 7.59
C ILE A 73 -6.91 3.95 6.73
N PRO A 74 -8.15 4.46 6.81
CA PRO A 74 -8.56 5.58 6.00
C PRO A 74 -7.87 6.88 6.44
N LEU A 75 -7.53 7.73 5.49
CA LEU A 75 -7.18 9.11 5.78
C LEU A 75 -8.43 9.85 6.30
N ALA A 76 -8.23 10.76 7.26
CA ALA A 76 -9.33 11.58 7.77
C ALA A 76 -9.96 12.42 6.63
N ARG A 77 -11.25 12.71 6.75
CA ARG A 77 -11.99 13.57 5.80
C ARG A 77 -11.31 14.93 5.66
N GLY A 78 -11.39 15.54 4.48
CA GLY A 78 -10.77 16.82 4.17
C GLY A 78 -9.56 16.74 3.23
N HIS A 79 -9.26 15.57 2.71
CA HIS A 79 -8.23 15.34 1.70
C HIS A 79 -8.81 15.25 0.28
N GLU A 80 -9.87 15.97 0.01
CA GLU A 80 -10.37 16.18 -1.34
C GLU A 80 -9.23 16.77 -2.18
N HIS A 81 -9.04 16.28 -3.40
CA HIS A 81 -7.97 16.71 -4.31
C HIS A 81 -6.54 16.45 -3.81
N VAL A 82 -6.25 15.23 -3.41
CA VAL A 82 -4.89 14.75 -3.18
C VAL A 82 -4.44 13.91 -4.38
N PHE A 83 -3.25 14.20 -4.87
CA PHE A 83 -2.66 13.51 -6.01
C PHE A 83 -1.75 12.37 -5.52
N ASP A 84 -1.85 11.18 -6.12
CA ASP A 84 -0.94 10.07 -5.89
C ASP A 84 -0.18 9.73 -7.18
N THR A 85 1.12 9.43 -7.05
CA THR A 85 1.98 8.97 -8.13
C THR A 85 2.43 7.54 -7.82
N CYS A 86 1.54 6.58 -7.95
CA CYS A 86 1.87 5.18 -7.72
C CYS A 86 2.27 4.50 -9.03
N GLY A 87 3.48 3.92 -9.07
CA GLY A 87 3.88 2.97 -10.11
C GLY A 87 3.58 1.55 -9.66
N THR A 88 3.33 0.66 -10.59
CA THR A 88 3.08 -0.77 -10.31
C THR A 88 4.31 -1.47 -9.72
N GLY A 89 5.51 -0.98 -10.01
CA GLY A 89 6.77 -1.61 -9.58
C GLY A 89 7.03 -2.96 -10.23
N GLY A 90 8.13 -3.58 -9.89
CA GLY A 90 8.42 -4.97 -10.27
C GLY A 90 8.72 -5.22 -11.75
N ASP A 91 8.72 -4.21 -12.59
CA ASP A 91 8.95 -4.29 -14.05
C ASP A 91 10.43 -4.55 -14.42
N ARG A 92 11.31 -4.60 -13.42
CA ARG A 92 12.77 -4.80 -13.58
C ARG A 92 13.43 -3.84 -14.57
N SER A 93 12.81 -2.69 -14.82
CA SER A 93 13.29 -1.70 -15.80
C SER A 93 14.63 -1.06 -15.42
N GLY A 94 15.05 -1.18 -14.15
CA GLY A 94 16.31 -0.59 -13.65
C GLY A 94 16.32 0.94 -13.66
N THR A 95 15.18 1.57 -13.87
CA THR A 95 15.05 3.03 -13.86
C THR A 95 15.17 3.60 -12.45
N PHE A 96 15.48 4.89 -12.35
CA PHE A 96 15.40 5.61 -11.09
C PHE A 96 13.93 5.78 -10.65
N ASN A 97 13.70 6.24 -9.42
CA ASN A 97 12.38 6.38 -8.81
C ASN A 97 11.57 7.53 -9.44
N ILE A 98 11.16 7.36 -10.71
CA ILE A 98 10.47 8.37 -11.54
C ILE A 98 9.24 8.91 -10.81
N SER A 99 8.40 8.04 -10.24
CA SER A 99 7.19 8.44 -9.53
C SER A 99 7.49 9.26 -8.26
N SER A 100 8.63 9.03 -7.62
CA SER A 100 9.06 9.82 -6.45
C SER A 100 9.52 11.21 -6.87
N CYS A 101 10.28 11.33 -7.97
CA CYS A 101 10.67 12.61 -8.53
C CYS A 101 9.45 13.40 -9.01
N ALA A 102 8.52 12.75 -9.71
CA ALA A 102 7.26 13.38 -10.14
C ALA A 102 6.45 13.91 -8.96
N ALA A 103 6.37 13.15 -7.85
CA ALA A 103 5.69 13.59 -6.64
C ALA A 103 6.29 14.88 -6.06
N LEU A 104 7.63 15.00 -6.04
CA LEU A 104 8.30 16.21 -5.57
C LEU A 104 8.04 17.43 -6.47
N VAL A 105 8.08 17.23 -7.80
CA VAL A 105 7.80 18.30 -8.77
C VAL A 105 6.35 18.78 -8.64
N VAL A 106 5.39 17.85 -8.56
CA VAL A 106 3.97 18.16 -8.41
C VAL A 106 3.70 18.86 -7.07
N ALA A 107 4.36 18.43 -5.99
CA ALA A 107 4.25 19.09 -4.69
C ALA A 107 4.87 20.50 -4.71
N ALA A 108 6.00 20.70 -5.42
CA ALA A 108 6.62 22.02 -5.61
C ALA A 108 5.74 22.97 -6.41
N ALA A 109 4.94 22.46 -7.34
CA ALA A 109 3.93 23.21 -8.07
C ALA A 109 2.68 23.57 -7.24
N GLY A 110 2.66 23.23 -5.94
CA GLY A 110 1.57 23.59 -5.02
C GLY A 110 0.44 22.57 -4.90
N VAL A 111 0.53 21.43 -5.59
CA VAL A 111 -0.46 20.35 -5.50
C VAL A 111 -0.19 19.50 -4.25
N ARG A 112 -1.24 19.16 -3.52
CA ARG A 112 -1.13 18.23 -2.39
C ARG A 112 -0.90 16.82 -2.90
N VAL A 113 0.17 16.17 -2.43
CA VAL A 113 0.54 14.81 -2.81
C VAL A 113 0.48 13.90 -1.59
N ALA A 114 -0.24 12.78 -1.72
CA ALA A 114 -0.18 11.66 -0.80
C ALA A 114 0.38 10.45 -1.56
N LYS A 115 1.67 10.28 -1.50
CA LYS A 115 2.33 9.23 -2.25
C LYS A 115 2.28 7.90 -1.51
N HIS A 116 1.77 6.87 -2.18
CA HIS A 116 2.04 5.50 -1.77
C HIS A 116 3.54 5.22 -1.88
N GLY A 117 4.15 4.81 -0.80
CA GLY A 117 5.57 4.48 -0.73
C GLY A 117 5.79 3.06 -0.27
N ASN A 118 6.80 2.40 -0.85
CA ASN A 118 7.23 1.08 -0.41
C ASN A 118 8.75 1.03 -0.29
N ARG A 119 9.24 0.16 0.60
CA ARG A 119 10.65 -0.17 0.66
C ARG A 119 11.03 -1.08 -0.51
N SER A 120 12.30 -1.08 -0.88
CA SER A 120 12.78 -1.92 -1.97
C SER A 120 12.62 -3.41 -1.65
N VAL A 121 12.04 -4.15 -2.59
CA VAL A 121 12.00 -5.62 -2.55
C VAL A 121 12.89 -6.21 -3.66
N SER A 122 12.90 -5.59 -4.83
CA SER A 122 13.63 -6.08 -6.01
C SER A 122 14.52 -5.04 -6.68
N SER A 123 14.37 -3.76 -6.35
CA SER A 123 15.18 -2.65 -6.85
C SER A 123 16.28 -2.24 -5.87
N ARG A 124 17.24 -1.43 -6.33
CA ARG A 124 18.34 -0.92 -5.49
C ARG A 124 17.84 0.03 -4.38
N SER A 125 16.69 0.66 -4.55
CA SER A 125 16.09 1.59 -3.58
C SER A 125 14.59 1.75 -3.85
N GLY A 126 13.79 1.57 -2.81
CA GLY A 126 12.34 1.84 -2.84
C GLY A 126 12.05 3.33 -2.71
N SER A 127 10.82 3.73 -2.98
CA SER A 127 10.40 5.13 -2.84
C SER A 127 10.46 5.61 -1.38
N ALA A 128 10.15 4.76 -0.42
CA ALA A 128 10.26 5.08 1.00
C ALA A 128 11.72 5.34 1.39
N ASP A 129 12.66 4.53 0.89
CA ASP A 129 14.08 4.65 1.17
C ASP A 129 14.64 6.00 0.67
N VAL A 130 14.22 6.43 -0.52
CA VAL A 130 14.61 7.74 -1.09
C VAL A 130 14.09 8.88 -0.23
N PHE A 131 12.82 8.87 0.16
CA PHE A 131 12.24 9.93 0.98
C PHE A 131 12.88 10.00 2.36
N GLU A 132 13.20 8.87 2.96
CA GLU A 132 13.89 8.77 4.25
C GLU A 132 15.31 9.36 4.15
N ALA A 133 16.05 9.03 3.07
CA ALA A 133 17.37 9.63 2.80
C ALA A 133 17.31 11.15 2.57
N LEU A 134 16.19 11.67 2.08
CA LEU A 134 15.92 13.12 1.95
C LEU A 134 15.42 13.75 3.25
N GLY A 135 15.41 13.04 4.38
CA GLY A 135 15.00 13.54 5.68
C GLY A 135 13.48 13.58 5.89
N VAL A 136 12.69 12.93 5.03
CA VAL A 136 11.25 12.83 5.22
C VAL A 136 10.93 11.65 6.14
N THR A 137 10.20 11.90 7.22
CA THR A 137 9.71 10.83 8.10
C THR A 137 8.63 10.02 7.39
N VAL A 138 8.96 8.81 6.95
CA VAL A 138 8.04 7.93 6.21
C VAL A 138 7.21 7.04 7.12
N THR A 139 7.70 6.72 8.32
CA THR A 139 6.98 5.93 9.32
C THR A 139 6.33 6.86 10.34
N CYS A 140 5.01 7.04 10.22
CA CYS A 140 4.25 7.89 11.14
C CYS A 140 2.99 7.16 11.61
N PRO A 141 2.57 7.34 12.88
CA PRO A 141 1.23 6.92 13.30
C PRO A 141 0.15 7.59 12.44
N PRO A 142 -0.99 6.91 12.16
CA PRO A 142 -2.07 7.45 11.33
C PRO A 142 -2.56 8.84 11.76
N ALA A 143 -2.65 9.10 13.07
CA ALA A 143 -3.00 10.41 13.62
C ALA A 143 -2.01 11.51 13.22
N ALA A 144 -0.71 11.20 13.12
CA ALA A 144 0.30 12.17 12.72
C ALA A 144 0.23 12.48 11.21
N VAL A 145 -0.14 11.52 10.38
CA VAL A 145 -0.37 11.72 8.93
C VAL A 145 -1.54 12.67 8.74
N ASN A 146 -2.65 12.43 9.42
CA ASN A 146 -3.85 13.28 9.36
C ASN A 146 -3.56 14.73 9.78
N ASN A 147 -2.77 14.94 10.86
CA ASN A 147 -2.43 16.28 11.35
C ASN A 147 -1.45 17.04 10.44
N ARG A 148 -0.57 16.34 9.71
CA ARG A 148 0.41 16.99 8.82
C ARG A 148 -0.22 17.56 7.56
N SER A 149 -1.26 16.94 7.03
CA SER A 149 -1.95 17.42 5.84
C SER A 149 -2.77 18.68 6.11
N THR A 150 -3.30 18.86 7.34
CA THR A 150 -4.05 20.05 7.73
C THR A 150 -3.15 21.26 8.05
N LYS A 151 -1.94 21.07 8.58
CA LYS A 151 -1.04 22.16 8.97
C LYS A 151 -0.35 22.87 7.79
N ARG A 152 -0.21 22.27 6.63
CA ARG A 152 0.41 22.93 5.46
C ARG A 152 -0.53 23.90 4.71
N ALA A 153 -1.82 23.83 4.91
CA ALA A 153 -2.76 24.80 4.36
C ALA A 153 -2.78 26.14 5.12
N SER A 154 -2.26 26.18 6.36
CA SER A 154 -2.25 27.40 7.19
C SER A 154 -0.86 28.04 7.37
N GLY A 155 0.19 27.50 6.77
CA GLY A 155 1.60 27.87 7.01
C GLY A 155 2.27 28.76 5.98
N SER A 156 1.51 29.45 5.13
CA SER A 156 2.05 30.46 4.20
C SER A 156 1.77 31.87 4.68
N SER A 157 2.32 32.25 5.86
CA SER A 157 2.36 33.66 6.25
C SER A 157 3.65 33.92 7.03
N SER A 158 4.53 34.74 6.40
CA SER A 158 5.55 35.58 7.03
C SER A 158 6.66 34.91 7.86
N ARG A 159 7.77 34.56 7.23
CA ARG A 159 9.07 34.91 7.77
C ARG A 159 9.92 35.61 6.71
N ARG A 160 9.65 36.88 6.48
CA ARG A 160 10.70 37.81 6.03
C ARG A 160 11.71 37.90 7.17
N ARG A 161 12.88 37.31 7.00
CA ARG A 161 14.01 37.63 7.85
C ARG A 161 14.45 39.05 7.51
N SER A 162 14.25 39.97 8.43
CA SER A 162 14.94 41.24 8.45
C SER A 162 16.43 40.95 8.75
N THR A 163 17.29 41.25 7.81
CA THR A 163 18.75 41.40 8.03
C THR A 163 18.99 42.64 8.85
N PRO A 164 19.73 42.57 9.97
CA PRO A 164 20.27 43.79 10.59
C PRO A 164 21.48 44.28 9.78
N ARG A 165 21.59 45.60 9.68
CA ARG A 165 22.74 46.29 9.16
C ARG A 165 23.95 46.11 10.09
#